data_029e2b055fd97db6ed7a52780ec313bc
#
_entry.id   029e2b055fd97db6ed7a52780ec313bc
#
_cell.length_a   1.000
_cell.length_b   1.000
_cell.length_c   1.000
_cell.angle_alpha   90.00
_cell.angle_beta   90.00
_cell.angle_gamma   90.00
#
_symmetry.space_group_name_H-M   'P 1'
#
loop_
_entity.id
_entity.type
_entity.pdbx_description
1 polymer ?
#
loop_
_entity_poly.entity_id
_entity_poly.type
_entity_poly.pdbx_seq_one_letter_code
_entity_poly.pdbx_strand_id
1 'polypeptide(L)'
;MKKILFLVAAVVSMVFTACIKEEFNVNENAPVGSIEFTASFDAETKTTLNMNNGKTEWVKGDLISINGVMFEAIASGASVKFRNAETPQGEFKAPFTAVYPYTSELPNTSELPTTQTVKNGTFADKSVVSVAYIEGNDENNLTFKHVSSVIKFQVATEGVTELVFSSSKDLAGKIIVDKYASYSVSDGSKTITVKPENGTFSTSEIYYVSVLPTLGTDNQDFAIQTEGVTVKSGNVKFVRNTIADAKSIEVKYTYMRPSLVWNIANPRYAAYFFLDDNIYRWVDMDDDDNDGVYRAVVPEGLPKVIFCRMNPSNSTNDWDKKNMWNQTVDLNVNKGQAYIVKPLTWDKGAGTWYSLDLAKTYRENVVYLKPNSNWKQSNAWFAAYLCNGSKGTKWLKMESVDGTFYGVELPSDFDATNYKNIIFVRMDSGKTALDWGSKWNQSGDLACTKMTNSPYNRCCAINNGQWDCGSNVTWTTTLK
;
A
#
# COMPACT_ATOMS: atom_id res chain seq x y z
N MET A 1 -68.10 15.90 -7.66
CA MET A 1 -68.99 14.75 -7.86
C MET A 1 -68.12 13.55 -8.30
N LYS A 2 -68.31 12.48 -7.68
CA LYS A 2 -67.71 11.12 -7.73
C LYS A 2 -66.73 10.85 -6.60
N LYS A 3 -67.26 10.21 -5.58
CA LYS A 3 -66.61 9.57 -4.45
C LYS A 3 -65.92 8.29 -4.95
N ILE A 4 -64.67 8.06 -4.61
CA ILE A 4 -64.01 6.78 -4.75
C ILE A 4 -63.79 6.22 -3.35
N LEU A 5 -64.38 5.05 -3.15
CA LEU A 5 -64.41 4.26 -1.94
C LEU A 5 -63.12 3.45 -1.82
N PHE A 6 -62.34 3.62 -0.75
CA PHE A 6 -61.21 2.73 -0.44
C PHE A 6 -61.73 1.52 0.32
N LEU A 7 -61.54 0.35 -0.28
CA LEU A 7 -61.82 -0.95 0.33
C LEU A 7 -60.53 -1.41 1.06
N VAL A 8 -60.56 -1.49 2.38
CA VAL A 8 -59.50 -2.06 3.22
C VAL A 8 -59.77 -3.54 3.30
N ALA A 9 -58.93 -4.36 2.64
CA ALA A 9 -58.92 -5.82 2.80
C ALA A 9 -57.97 -6.18 3.94
N ALA A 10 -58.51 -6.59 5.06
CA ALA A 10 -57.76 -7.21 6.15
C ALA A 10 -57.40 -8.67 5.78
N VAL A 11 -56.08 -8.90 5.58
CA VAL A 11 -55.60 -10.29 5.41
C VAL A 11 -55.27 -10.85 6.81
N VAL A 12 -56.08 -11.78 7.25
CA VAL A 12 -55.83 -12.59 8.45
C VAL A 12 -54.78 -13.63 8.11
N SER A 13 -53.59 -13.49 8.70
CA SER A 13 -52.52 -14.50 8.60
C SER A 13 -52.88 -15.67 9.51
N MET A 14 -53.34 -16.75 8.93
CA MET A 14 -53.38 -18.03 9.63
C MET A 14 -51.95 -18.65 9.67
N VAL A 15 -51.41 -18.72 10.87
CA VAL A 15 -50.18 -19.46 11.16
C VAL A 15 -50.57 -20.97 11.12
N PHE A 16 -50.24 -21.63 10.04
CA PHE A 16 -50.26 -23.09 10.01
C PHE A 16 -48.90 -23.58 10.53
N THR A 17 -48.89 -24.04 11.79
CA THR A 17 -47.85 -24.93 12.31
C THR A 17 -48.07 -26.30 11.70
N ALA A 18 -47.50 -26.52 10.52
CA ALA A 18 -47.42 -27.86 9.93
C ALA A 18 -46.10 -28.48 10.45
N CYS A 19 -46.21 -29.38 11.42
CA CYS A 19 -45.17 -30.40 11.62
C CYS A 19 -45.21 -31.32 10.39
N ILE A 20 -44.34 -31.03 9.44
CA ILE A 20 -44.07 -32.01 8.36
C ILE A 20 -43.09 -33.02 8.97
N LYS A 21 -43.58 -34.21 9.29
CA LYS A 21 -42.74 -35.40 9.34
C LYS A 21 -42.29 -35.62 7.89
N GLU A 22 -41.08 -35.24 7.55
CA GLU A 22 -40.45 -35.67 6.33
C GLU A 22 -40.14 -37.17 6.45
N GLU A 23 -40.93 -37.95 5.75
CA GLU A 23 -40.58 -39.34 5.44
C GLU A 23 -39.30 -39.34 4.61
N PHE A 24 -38.34 -40.17 5.04
CA PHE A 24 -37.07 -40.38 4.36
C PHE A 24 -37.33 -40.82 2.90
N ASN A 25 -37.24 -39.89 1.96
CA ASN A 25 -37.08 -40.23 0.55
C ASN A 25 -35.65 -40.71 0.35
N VAL A 26 -35.45 -42.02 0.37
CA VAL A 26 -34.20 -42.62 -0.10
C VAL A 26 -34.05 -42.26 -1.57
N ASN A 27 -33.14 -41.37 -1.87
CA ASN A 27 -32.84 -40.96 -3.23
C ASN A 27 -32.17 -42.14 -3.95
N GLU A 28 -32.89 -42.83 -4.85
CA GLU A 28 -32.46 -44.06 -5.58
C GLU A 28 -31.19 -43.89 -6.42
N ASN A 29 -30.57 -42.70 -6.44
CA ASN A 29 -29.35 -42.38 -7.18
C ASN A 29 -28.09 -42.17 -6.32
N ALA A 30 -28.11 -42.47 -5.01
CA ALA A 30 -26.90 -42.40 -4.20
C ALA A 30 -26.05 -43.67 -4.44
N PRO A 31 -24.71 -43.54 -4.62
CA PRO A 31 -23.86 -44.72 -4.71
C PRO A 31 -24.01 -45.62 -3.48
N VAL A 32 -24.04 -46.92 -3.68
CA VAL A 32 -24.16 -47.90 -2.58
C VAL A 32 -23.02 -47.71 -1.60
N GLY A 33 -23.35 -47.49 -0.29
CA GLY A 33 -22.35 -47.23 0.76
C GLY A 33 -22.05 -45.76 1.01
N SER A 34 -22.80 -44.79 0.40
CA SER A 34 -22.63 -43.37 0.70
C SER A 34 -23.25 -43.01 2.06
N ILE A 35 -22.48 -42.25 2.87
CA ILE A 35 -22.91 -41.69 4.13
C ILE A 35 -23.26 -40.22 3.89
N GLU A 36 -24.41 -39.77 4.37
CA GLU A 36 -24.86 -38.39 4.20
C GLU A 36 -25.20 -37.76 5.56
N PHE A 37 -24.75 -36.50 5.72
CA PHE A 37 -25.14 -35.61 6.80
C PHE A 37 -25.77 -34.34 6.22
N THR A 38 -26.75 -33.76 6.91
CA THR A 38 -27.29 -32.45 6.59
C THR A 38 -26.58 -31.43 7.47
N ALA A 39 -26.01 -30.37 6.89
CA ALA A 39 -25.29 -29.33 7.61
C ALA A 39 -25.96 -27.96 7.45
N SER A 40 -26.08 -27.24 8.55
CA SER A 40 -26.55 -25.85 8.63
C SER A 40 -25.72 -25.09 9.65
N PHE A 41 -25.80 -23.77 9.62
CA PHE A 41 -25.23 -22.92 10.65
C PHE A 41 -26.24 -22.64 11.77
N ASP A 42 -25.76 -22.50 13.00
CA ASP A 42 -26.58 -22.13 14.15
C ASP A 42 -27.21 -20.74 13.93
N ALA A 43 -28.50 -20.61 14.27
CA ALA A 43 -29.24 -19.36 14.15
C ALA A 43 -28.70 -18.22 15.03
N GLU A 44 -27.97 -18.56 16.10
CA GLU A 44 -27.26 -17.57 16.95
C GLU A 44 -25.97 -17.06 16.29
N THR A 45 -25.52 -17.69 15.21
CA THR A 45 -24.38 -17.22 14.41
C THR A 45 -24.78 -15.98 13.63
N LYS A 46 -24.64 -14.82 14.25
CA LYS A 46 -24.97 -13.50 13.64
C LYS A 46 -23.96 -13.04 12.58
N THR A 47 -23.12 -13.89 12.09
CA THR A 47 -22.13 -13.58 11.07
C THR A 47 -22.70 -13.91 9.71
N THR A 48 -23.38 -12.97 9.19
CA THR A 48 -24.11 -13.02 7.94
C THR A 48 -23.33 -12.33 6.84
N LEU A 49 -23.07 -13.02 5.76
CA LEU A 49 -22.37 -12.43 4.62
C LEU A 49 -23.00 -12.77 3.25
N ASN A 50 -24.20 -13.30 3.25
CA ASN A 50 -25.00 -13.15 2.03
C ASN A 50 -25.54 -11.71 2.01
N MET A 51 -25.08 -10.91 1.05
CA MET A 51 -25.48 -9.49 0.87
C MET A 51 -27.00 -9.28 0.82
N ASN A 52 -27.77 -10.31 0.47
CA ASN A 52 -29.22 -10.25 0.32
C ASN A 52 -30.00 -10.62 1.60
N ASN A 53 -29.48 -11.54 2.43
CA ASN A 53 -30.20 -12.06 3.59
C ASN A 53 -29.37 -12.10 4.88
N GLY A 54 -28.09 -11.76 4.74
CA GLY A 54 -27.21 -11.69 5.87
C GLY A 54 -26.87 -13.07 6.48
N LYS A 55 -26.89 -14.24 5.82
CA LYS A 55 -26.62 -15.59 6.36
C LYS A 55 -25.39 -16.21 5.71
N THR A 56 -24.61 -16.95 6.49
CA THR A 56 -23.57 -17.82 5.94
C THR A 56 -24.27 -18.98 5.22
N GLU A 57 -23.91 -19.22 3.98
CA GLU A 57 -24.45 -20.31 3.16
C GLU A 57 -23.31 -21.21 2.69
N TRP A 58 -23.60 -22.50 2.62
CA TRP A 58 -22.72 -23.50 2.03
C TRP A 58 -22.65 -23.31 0.50
N VAL A 59 -21.50 -23.57 -0.05
CA VAL A 59 -21.29 -23.61 -1.51
C VAL A 59 -21.04 -25.04 -1.92
N LYS A 60 -21.65 -25.47 -3.04
CA LYS A 60 -21.40 -26.82 -3.61
C LYS A 60 -19.88 -27.01 -3.79
N GLY A 61 -19.38 -28.13 -3.28
CA GLY A 61 -17.94 -28.43 -3.26
C GLY A 61 -17.23 -28.03 -1.98
N ASP A 62 -17.89 -27.35 -1.01
CA ASP A 62 -17.33 -27.15 0.31
C ASP A 62 -16.98 -28.49 0.96
N LEU A 63 -15.81 -28.53 1.62
CA LEU A 63 -15.30 -29.72 2.26
C LEU A 63 -15.28 -29.57 3.78
N ILE A 64 -15.81 -30.60 4.48
CA ILE A 64 -15.73 -30.70 5.93
C ILE A 64 -15.04 -32.02 6.33
N SER A 65 -14.40 -32.01 7.50
CA SER A 65 -13.95 -33.25 8.15
C SER A 65 -15.03 -33.71 9.12
N ILE A 66 -15.44 -34.97 9.08
CA ILE A 66 -16.25 -35.60 10.14
C ILE A 66 -15.44 -36.78 10.68
N ASN A 67 -14.96 -36.66 11.93
CA ASN A 67 -14.07 -37.63 12.59
C ASN A 67 -12.85 -38.00 11.70
N GLY A 68 -12.30 -37.00 10.94
CA GLY A 68 -11.14 -37.18 10.06
C GLY A 68 -11.49 -37.66 8.64
N VAL A 69 -12.75 -38.03 8.35
CA VAL A 69 -13.20 -38.40 7.02
C VAL A 69 -13.69 -37.17 6.25
N MET A 70 -13.30 -37.04 4.99
CA MET A 70 -13.70 -35.96 4.11
C MET A 70 -15.12 -36.12 3.57
N PHE A 71 -15.92 -35.05 3.75
CA PHE A 71 -17.29 -34.93 3.21
C PHE A 71 -17.41 -33.68 2.35
N GLU A 72 -18.15 -33.79 1.23
CA GLU A 72 -18.34 -32.71 0.25
C GLU A 72 -19.81 -32.29 0.18
N ALA A 73 -20.06 -30.97 0.14
CA ALA A 73 -21.38 -30.39 -0.08
C ALA A 73 -21.86 -30.67 -1.50
N ILE A 74 -23.02 -31.33 -1.63
CA ILE A 74 -23.59 -31.71 -2.94
C ILE A 74 -24.46 -30.62 -3.58
N ALA A 75 -24.74 -29.53 -2.82
CA ALA A 75 -25.53 -28.38 -3.25
C ALA A 75 -25.06 -27.13 -2.55
N SER A 76 -25.57 -25.96 -2.96
CA SER A 76 -25.39 -24.67 -2.27
C SER A 76 -26.67 -24.29 -1.53
N GLY A 77 -26.55 -23.60 -0.37
CA GLY A 77 -27.67 -23.08 0.40
C GLY A 77 -27.41 -23.02 1.90
N ALA A 78 -28.41 -22.58 2.66
CA ALA A 78 -28.32 -22.41 4.12
C ALA A 78 -28.28 -23.75 4.88
N SER A 79 -28.89 -24.80 4.28
CA SER A 79 -28.88 -26.17 4.80
C SER A 79 -28.68 -27.13 3.61
N VAL A 80 -27.59 -27.87 3.63
CA VAL A 80 -27.21 -28.75 2.50
C VAL A 80 -26.77 -30.12 2.96
N LYS A 81 -26.88 -31.10 2.08
CA LYS A 81 -26.35 -32.44 2.31
C LYS A 81 -24.85 -32.47 1.99
N PHE A 82 -24.09 -33.09 2.87
CA PHE A 82 -22.70 -33.47 2.69
C PHE A 82 -22.61 -34.99 2.52
N ARG A 83 -21.85 -35.42 1.56
CA ARG A 83 -21.61 -36.83 1.26
C ARG A 83 -20.12 -37.14 1.43
N ASN A 84 -19.82 -38.35 1.96
CA ASN A 84 -18.42 -38.77 2.07
C ASN A 84 -17.75 -38.78 0.69
N ALA A 85 -16.64 -38.06 0.58
CA ALA A 85 -15.80 -38.01 -0.63
C ALA A 85 -14.77 -39.17 -0.65
N GLU A 86 -14.59 -39.84 0.48
CA GLU A 86 -13.71 -40.99 0.66
C GLU A 86 -14.40 -42.06 1.54
N THR A 87 -14.01 -43.31 1.39
CA THR A 87 -14.53 -44.38 2.23
C THR A 87 -13.90 -44.35 3.61
N PRO A 88 -14.68 -44.28 4.72
CA PRO A 88 -14.12 -44.33 6.05
C PRO A 88 -13.30 -45.62 6.29
N GLN A 89 -12.14 -45.47 6.90
CA GLN A 89 -11.30 -46.61 7.30
C GLN A 89 -11.69 -47.07 8.71
N GLY A 90 -12.28 -48.26 8.79
CA GLY A 90 -12.75 -48.85 10.06
C GLY A 90 -14.19 -48.44 10.42
N GLU A 91 -14.51 -48.53 11.71
CA GLU A 91 -15.87 -48.24 12.20
C GLU A 91 -16.11 -46.73 12.28
N PHE A 92 -17.06 -46.23 11.47
CA PHE A 92 -17.47 -44.82 11.46
C PHE A 92 -18.75 -44.66 12.28
N LYS A 93 -18.62 -44.15 13.51
CA LYS A 93 -19.70 -44.04 14.49
C LYS A 93 -19.62 -42.80 15.34
N ALA A 94 -20.73 -42.43 15.97
CA ALA A 94 -20.79 -41.34 16.94
C ALA A 94 -19.89 -41.62 18.19
N PRO A 95 -19.47 -40.55 18.92
CA PRO A 95 -19.83 -39.16 18.62
C PRO A 95 -19.13 -38.61 17.36
N PHE A 96 -19.87 -37.79 16.61
CA PHE A 96 -19.32 -37.12 15.42
C PHE A 96 -18.90 -35.70 15.72
N THR A 97 -17.64 -35.37 15.44
CA THR A 97 -17.16 -33.99 15.41
C THR A 97 -16.88 -33.60 13.97
N ALA A 98 -17.60 -32.61 13.48
CA ALA A 98 -17.44 -32.07 12.14
C ALA A 98 -16.73 -30.71 12.20
N VAL A 99 -15.76 -30.49 11.30
CA VAL A 99 -14.94 -29.25 11.24
C VAL A 99 -14.90 -28.72 9.82
N TYR A 100 -15.09 -27.42 9.68
CA TYR A 100 -14.93 -26.67 8.41
C TYR A 100 -13.90 -25.56 8.60
N PRO A 101 -13.05 -25.29 7.62
CA PRO A 101 -12.80 -26.07 6.42
C PRO A 101 -12.08 -27.39 6.73
N TYR A 102 -12.21 -28.35 5.79
CA TYR A 102 -11.50 -29.62 5.86
C TYR A 102 -9.98 -29.42 5.80
N THR A 103 -9.26 -30.17 6.63
CA THR A 103 -7.81 -30.39 6.49
C THR A 103 -7.52 -31.88 6.48
N SER A 104 -6.48 -32.31 5.78
CA SER A 104 -6.05 -33.72 5.72
C SER A 104 -5.24 -34.16 6.95
N GLU A 105 -5.14 -33.30 7.96
CA GLU A 105 -4.41 -33.56 9.20
C GLU A 105 -5.26 -34.33 10.23
N LEU A 106 -4.90 -34.22 11.49
CA LEU A 106 -5.60 -34.94 12.56
C LEU A 106 -7.09 -34.56 12.65
N PRO A 107 -7.96 -35.48 13.12
CA PRO A 107 -9.35 -35.16 13.44
C PRO A 107 -9.45 -33.92 14.34
N ASN A 108 -10.50 -33.12 14.17
CA ASN A 108 -10.75 -31.89 14.92
C ASN A 108 -9.71 -30.77 14.72
N THR A 109 -8.88 -30.86 13.68
CA THR A 109 -7.99 -29.78 13.30
C THR A 109 -8.62 -28.93 12.19
N SER A 110 -8.26 -27.65 12.16
CA SER A 110 -8.54 -26.73 11.08
C SER A 110 -7.44 -25.68 10.99
N GLU A 111 -7.46 -24.92 9.91
CA GLU A 111 -6.50 -23.84 9.70
C GLU A 111 -7.23 -22.56 9.32
N LEU A 112 -6.94 -21.48 10.04
CA LEU A 112 -7.30 -20.14 9.64
C LEU A 112 -6.15 -19.57 8.81
N PRO A 113 -6.37 -19.24 7.51
CA PRO A 113 -5.29 -18.82 6.63
C PRO A 113 -4.58 -17.55 7.10
N THR A 114 -3.24 -17.54 7.01
CA THR A 114 -2.39 -16.38 7.28
C THR A 114 -2.39 -15.37 6.13
N THR A 115 -2.89 -15.77 4.96
CA THR A 115 -3.15 -14.89 3.82
C THR A 115 -4.60 -15.04 3.41
N GLN A 116 -5.32 -13.91 3.35
CA GLN A 116 -6.73 -13.88 2.99
C GLN A 116 -6.97 -12.95 1.81
N THR A 117 -7.47 -13.51 0.69
CA THR A 117 -7.91 -12.73 -0.47
C THR A 117 -9.37 -12.35 -0.29
N VAL A 118 -9.62 -11.09 -0.01
CA VAL A 118 -10.95 -10.58 0.34
C VAL A 118 -11.71 -10.03 -0.86
N LYS A 119 -13.04 -10.19 -0.80
CA LYS A 119 -14.00 -9.71 -1.80
C LYS A 119 -14.96 -8.72 -1.13
N ASN A 120 -15.62 -7.89 -1.94
CA ASN A 120 -16.65 -6.99 -1.43
C ASN A 120 -17.78 -7.76 -0.73
N GLY A 121 -18.06 -7.38 0.50
CA GLY A 121 -19.20 -7.87 1.27
C GLY A 121 -19.12 -9.32 1.75
N THR A 122 -18.00 -10.04 1.53
CA THR A 122 -17.86 -11.43 1.95
C THR A 122 -16.47 -11.76 2.48
N PHE A 123 -16.32 -12.95 3.08
CA PHE A 123 -15.05 -13.49 3.54
C PHE A 123 -14.17 -14.01 2.40
N ALA A 124 -12.90 -14.15 2.67
CA ALA A 124 -12.04 -15.00 1.87
C ALA A 124 -12.52 -16.46 1.92
N ASP A 125 -12.36 -17.15 0.82
CA ASP A 125 -12.76 -18.56 0.73
C ASP A 125 -12.02 -19.38 1.80
N LYS A 126 -12.74 -20.31 2.47
CA LYS A 126 -12.23 -21.19 3.53
C LYS A 126 -11.57 -20.47 4.72
N SER A 127 -11.88 -19.19 4.95
CA SER A 127 -11.30 -18.42 6.07
C SER A 127 -12.13 -18.46 7.36
N VAL A 128 -13.34 -19.02 7.34
CA VAL A 128 -14.21 -19.11 8.54
C VAL A 128 -14.14 -20.51 9.10
N VAL A 129 -13.59 -20.66 10.31
CA VAL A 129 -13.55 -21.95 10.99
C VAL A 129 -14.84 -22.17 11.79
N SER A 130 -15.43 -23.36 11.62
CA SER A 130 -16.66 -23.75 12.28
C SER A 130 -16.63 -25.21 12.70
N VAL A 131 -17.37 -25.55 13.76
CA VAL A 131 -17.45 -26.91 14.31
C VAL A 131 -18.91 -27.29 14.60
N ALA A 132 -19.26 -28.56 14.33
CA ALA A 132 -20.52 -29.16 14.76
C ALA A 132 -20.24 -30.46 15.52
N TYR A 133 -21.16 -30.85 16.38
CA TYR A 133 -21.03 -32.06 17.21
C TYR A 133 -22.36 -32.79 17.31
N ILE A 134 -22.33 -34.12 17.15
CA ILE A 134 -23.46 -35.00 17.32
C ILE A 134 -23.07 -36.16 18.26
N GLU A 135 -23.89 -36.42 19.27
CA GLU A 135 -23.64 -37.44 20.30
C GLU A 135 -24.07 -38.86 19.84
N GLY A 136 -25.19 -38.96 19.14
CA GLY A 136 -25.84 -40.25 18.80
C GLY A 136 -25.65 -40.66 17.36
N ASN A 137 -25.74 -41.99 17.11
CA ASN A 137 -25.65 -42.53 15.71
C ASN A 137 -26.92 -42.32 14.90
N ASP A 138 -28.05 -42.06 15.53
CA ASP A 138 -29.34 -41.87 14.88
C ASP A 138 -29.58 -40.42 14.41
N GLU A 139 -28.62 -39.57 14.66
CA GLU A 139 -28.63 -38.14 14.28
C GLU A 139 -27.71 -37.94 13.06
N ASN A 140 -28.19 -37.19 12.09
CA ASN A 140 -27.39 -36.83 10.89
C ASN A 140 -27.45 -35.32 10.55
N ASN A 141 -27.93 -34.49 11.48
CA ASN A 141 -28.04 -33.06 11.32
C ASN A 141 -26.92 -32.34 12.09
N LEU A 142 -25.98 -31.75 11.32
CA LEU A 142 -24.85 -31.00 11.84
C LEU A 142 -25.20 -29.50 11.94
N THR A 143 -25.23 -28.98 13.16
CA THR A 143 -25.40 -27.53 13.39
C THR A 143 -24.06 -26.92 13.71
N PHE A 144 -23.50 -26.20 12.74
CA PHE A 144 -22.17 -25.59 12.84
C PHE A 144 -22.18 -24.29 13.67
N LYS A 145 -21.22 -24.16 14.55
CA LYS A 145 -20.92 -22.96 15.34
C LYS A 145 -19.59 -22.38 14.91
N HIS A 146 -19.56 -21.07 14.63
CA HIS A 146 -18.29 -20.42 14.28
C HIS A 146 -17.31 -20.45 15.45
N VAL A 147 -16.07 -20.77 15.17
CA VAL A 147 -14.91 -20.67 16.08
C VAL A 147 -14.26 -19.29 15.95
N SER A 148 -14.16 -18.77 14.74
CA SER A 148 -13.49 -17.50 14.43
C SER A 148 -14.30 -16.27 14.88
N SER A 149 -13.61 -15.14 14.97
CA SER A 149 -14.13 -13.77 14.97
C SER A 149 -13.86 -13.12 13.62
N VAL A 150 -14.41 -11.94 13.37
CA VAL A 150 -14.30 -11.24 12.11
C VAL A 150 -13.96 -9.78 12.32
N ILE A 151 -13.09 -9.25 11.48
CA ILE A 151 -12.83 -7.81 11.38
C ILE A 151 -13.51 -7.29 10.12
N LYS A 152 -14.39 -6.31 10.27
CA LYS A 152 -14.98 -5.52 9.19
C LYS A 152 -14.19 -4.24 9.00
N PHE A 153 -13.86 -3.88 7.75
CA PHE A 153 -13.14 -2.65 7.44
C PHE A 153 -13.48 -2.12 6.05
N GLN A 154 -13.11 -0.87 5.81
CA GLN A 154 -13.10 -0.19 4.52
C GLN A 154 -11.74 0.50 4.35
N VAL A 155 -11.23 0.61 3.13
CA VAL A 155 -10.01 1.36 2.83
C VAL A 155 -10.40 2.68 2.17
N ALA A 156 -10.01 3.81 2.77
CA ALA A 156 -10.39 5.13 2.29
C ALA A 156 -9.39 5.73 1.28
N THR A 157 -8.31 5.02 0.98
CA THR A 157 -7.23 5.49 0.12
C THR A 157 -7.11 4.59 -1.10
N GLU A 158 -7.10 5.18 -2.28
CA GLU A 158 -6.91 4.46 -3.55
C GLU A 158 -5.48 3.90 -3.69
N GLY A 159 -5.32 2.85 -4.49
CA GLY A 159 -4.02 2.27 -4.82
C GLY A 159 -3.42 1.35 -3.76
N VAL A 160 -4.08 1.14 -2.62
CA VAL A 160 -3.62 0.18 -1.60
C VAL A 160 -3.82 -1.24 -2.11
N THR A 161 -2.74 -2.03 -2.16
CA THR A 161 -2.73 -3.39 -2.71
C THR A 161 -2.70 -4.48 -1.64
N GLU A 162 -2.23 -4.14 -0.43
CA GLU A 162 -2.04 -5.08 0.66
C GLU A 162 -2.17 -4.39 2.01
N LEU A 163 -2.78 -5.09 2.96
CA LEU A 163 -2.74 -4.75 4.39
C LEU A 163 -2.22 -5.94 5.18
N VAL A 164 -1.40 -5.68 6.20
CA VAL A 164 -0.97 -6.69 7.16
C VAL A 164 -1.60 -6.36 8.51
N PHE A 165 -2.42 -7.27 8.99
CA PHE A 165 -3.00 -7.22 10.33
C PHE A 165 -2.06 -7.94 11.28
N SER A 166 -1.66 -7.31 12.36
CA SER A 166 -0.72 -7.85 13.33
C SER A 166 -1.23 -7.69 14.77
N SER A 167 -0.80 -8.58 15.64
CA SER A 167 -1.22 -8.55 17.04
C SER A 167 -0.16 -9.13 17.99
N SER A 168 -0.30 -8.85 19.28
CA SER A 168 0.50 -9.48 20.34
C SER A 168 0.15 -10.96 20.56
N LYS A 169 -1.06 -11.42 20.16
CA LYS A 169 -1.52 -12.80 20.22
C LYS A 169 -1.77 -13.35 18.82
N ASP A 170 -1.93 -14.67 18.70
CA ASP A 170 -2.18 -15.32 17.40
C ASP A 170 -3.52 -14.86 16.80
N LEU A 171 -3.48 -14.49 15.52
CA LEU A 171 -4.63 -14.09 14.71
C LEU A 171 -5.09 -15.19 13.76
N ALA A 172 -4.19 -16.10 13.37
CA ALA A 172 -4.42 -17.15 12.38
C ALA A 172 -3.54 -18.37 12.66
N GLY A 173 -3.66 -19.41 11.85
CA GLY A 173 -2.83 -20.61 11.87
C GLY A 173 -3.60 -21.88 12.19
N LYS A 174 -2.89 -22.95 12.49
CA LYS A 174 -3.47 -24.26 12.77
C LYS A 174 -4.00 -24.33 14.19
N ILE A 175 -5.22 -24.84 14.29
CA ILE A 175 -5.94 -24.99 15.58
C ILE A 175 -6.53 -26.36 15.74
N ILE A 176 -6.70 -26.75 16.99
CA ILE A 176 -7.48 -27.92 17.38
C ILE A 176 -8.76 -27.40 18.03
N VAL A 177 -9.91 -27.82 17.52
CA VAL A 177 -11.22 -27.37 18.01
C VAL A 177 -11.91 -28.45 18.82
N ASP A 178 -12.76 -28.04 19.78
CA ASP A 178 -13.59 -28.94 20.58
C ASP A 178 -15.08 -28.80 20.24
N LYS A 179 -15.89 -29.71 20.80
CA LYS A 179 -17.34 -29.73 20.60
C LYS A 179 -18.09 -28.47 21.08
N TYR A 180 -17.46 -27.64 21.89
CA TYR A 180 -18.02 -26.37 22.38
C TYR A 180 -17.63 -25.15 21.53
N ALA A 181 -16.94 -25.39 20.40
CA ALA A 181 -16.35 -24.37 19.55
C ALA A 181 -15.26 -23.54 20.28
N SER A 182 -14.62 -24.13 21.30
CA SER A 182 -13.36 -23.63 21.85
C SER A 182 -12.20 -24.17 21.01
N TYR A 183 -11.03 -23.56 21.14
CA TYR A 183 -9.87 -23.98 20.37
C TYR A 183 -8.57 -23.82 21.16
N SER A 184 -7.56 -24.55 20.72
CA SER A 184 -6.16 -24.34 21.08
C SER A 184 -5.31 -24.17 19.82
N VAL A 185 -4.26 -23.36 19.89
CA VAL A 185 -3.35 -23.12 18.77
C VAL A 185 -2.26 -24.18 18.78
N SER A 186 -2.03 -24.85 17.67
CA SER A 186 -0.92 -25.79 17.48
C SER A 186 0.25 -25.20 16.68
N ASP A 187 -0.05 -24.29 15.72
CA ASP A 187 0.93 -23.54 14.95
C ASP A 187 0.33 -22.19 14.59
N GLY A 188 0.65 -21.17 15.40
CA GLY A 188 0.00 -19.86 15.36
C GLY A 188 0.76 -18.81 14.57
N SER A 189 0.03 -17.86 14.00
CA SER A 189 0.56 -16.65 13.40
C SER A 189 -0.04 -15.41 14.03
N LYS A 190 0.81 -14.47 14.39
CA LYS A 190 0.42 -13.15 14.91
C LYS A 190 0.11 -12.16 13.79
N THR A 191 0.20 -12.57 12.54
CA THR A 191 -0.05 -11.73 11.37
C THR A 191 -0.99 -12.40 10.38
N ILE A 192 -1.79 -11.56 9.71
CA ILE A 192 -2.61 -11.95 8.55
C ILE A 192 -2.33 -10.95 7.45
N THR A 193 -1.89 -11.44 6.29
CA THR A 193 -1.79 -10.66 5.06
C THR A 193 -3.13 -10.64 4.34
N VAL A 194 -3.65 -9.46 4.05
CA VAL A 194 -4.96 -9.25 3.44
C VAL A 194 -4.78 -8.58 2.09
N LYS A 195 -5.26 -9.24 1.04
CA LYS A 195 -5.19 -8.75 -0.34
C LYS A 195 -6.59 -8.67 -0.95
N PRO A 196 -6.91 -7.63 -1.71
CA PRO A 196 -8.15 -7.58 -2.47
C PRO A 196 -8.06 -8.51 -3.69
N GLU A 197 -9.17 -9.13 -4.09
CA GLU A 197 -9.24 -10.01 -5.27
C GLU A 197 -8.85 -9.27 -6.57
N ASN A 198 -9.17 -7.97 -6.68
CA ASN A 198 -8.98 -7.17 -7.89
C ASN A 198 -7.68 -6.33 -7.90
N GLY A 199 -6.67 -6.73 -7.13
CA GLY A 199 -5.35 -6.10 -7.11
C GLY A 199 -5.24 -4.86 -6.22
N THR A 200 -6.28 -4.01 -6.12
CA THR A 200 -6.34 -2.87 -5.22
C THR A 200 -7.65 -2.84 -4.43
N PHE A 201 -7.59 -2.33 -3.19
CA PHE A 201 -8.82 -2.09 -2.41
C PHE A 201 -9.63 -0.96 -3.04
N SER A 202 -10.94 -1.17 -3.17
CA SER A 202 -11.89 -0.13 -3.57
C SER A 202 -12.29 0.73 -2.37
N THR A 203 -12.34 2.04 -2.56
CA THR A 203 -12.73 2.96 -1.48
C THR A 203 -14.23 2.94 -1.15
N SER A 204 -15.05 2.32 -2.00
CA SER A 204 -16.51 2.19 -1.81
C SER A 204 -16.93 0.82 -1.24
N GLU A 205 -16.01 -0.15 -1.14
CA GLU A 205 -16.31 -1.51 -0.74
C GLU A 205 -16.05 -1.77 0.75
N ILE A 206 -16.75 -2.77 1.28
CA ILE A 206 -16.59 -3.25 2.66
C ILE A 206 -15.98 -4.64 2.61
N TYR A 207 -14.93 -4.84 3.38
CA TYR A 207 -14.17 -6.09 3.43
C TYR A 207 -14.25 -6.73 4.80
N TYR A 208 -14.04 -8.05 4.82
CA TYR A 208 -14.10 -8.86 6.03
C TYR A 208 -12.90 -9.80 6.10
N VAL A 209 -12.26 -9.86 7.25
CA VAL A 209 -11.13 -10.75 7.55
C VAL A 209 -11.48 -11.59 8.76
N SER A 210 -11.32 -12.89 8.64
CA SER A 210 -11.47 -13.81 9.75
C SER A 210 -10.21 -13.83 10.61
N VAL A 211 -10.40 -13.84 11.92
CA VAL A 211 -9.32 -13.89 12.93
C VAL A 211 -9.66 -14.88 14.03
N LEU A 212 -8.64 -15.42 14.69
CA LEU A 212 -8.84 -16.19 15.91
C LEU A 212 -9.34 -15.27 17.03
N PRO A 213 -10.32 -15.70 17.84
CA PRO A 213 -10.74 -14.98 19.04
C PRO A 213 -9.59 -14.81 20.02
N THR A 214 -9.62 -13.74 20.79
CA THR A 214 -8.60 -13.50 21.82
C THR A 214 -8.71 -14.52 22.95
N LEU A 215 -7.68 -15.32 23.13
CA LEU A 215 -7.62 -16.25 24.28
C LEU A 215 -7.38 -15.48 25.60
N GLY A 216 -8.14 -15.84 26.62
CA GLY A 216 -8.09 -15.21 27.96
C GLY A 216 -9.01 -13.99 28.08
N THR A 217 -8.82 -13.24 29.17
CA THR A 217 -9.69 -12.11 29.53
C THR A 217 -9.24 -10.78 28.99
N ASP A 218 -7.95 -10.62 28.75
CA ASP A 218 -7.32 -9.34 28.44
C ASP A 218 -7.39 -9.02 26.93
N ASN A 219 -7.51 -7.75 26.62
CA ASN A 219 -7.33 -7.25 25.27
C ASN A 219 -5.93 -7.58 24.76
N GLN A 220 -5.76 -7.49 23.44
CA GLN A 220 -4.48 -7.66 22.77
C GLN A 220 -4.14 -6.41 21.95
N ASP A 221 -2.85 -6.11 21.84
CA ASP A 221 -2.40 -5.07 20.91
C ASP A 221 -2.69 -5.53 19.50
N PHE A 222 -3.15 -4.61 18.69
CA PHE A 222 -3.51 -4.85 17.30
C PHE A 222 -3.07 -3.67 16.43
N ALA A 223 -2.49 -3.97 15.28
CA ALA A 223 -2.09 -2.96 14.32
C ALA A 223 -2.41 -3.38 12.88
N ILE A 224 -2.67 -2.38 12.04
CA ILE A 224 -2.84 -2.52 10.60
C ILE A 224 -1.68 -1.80 9.94
N GLN A 225 -1.01 -2.49 9.04
CA GLN A 225 0.18 -2.01 8.34
C GLN A 225 -0.01 -2.10 6.83
N THR A 226 0.65 -1.22 6.10
CA THR A 226 0.88 -1.33 4.67
C THR A 226 2.31 -0.88 4.36
N GLU A 227 2.97 -1.52 3.39
CA GLU A 227 4.37 -1.26 3.05
C GLU A 227 5.29 -1.27 4.30
N GLY A 228 5.00 -2.18 5.26
CA GLY A 228 5.73 -2.30 6.53
C GLY A 228 5.50 -1.17 7.53
N VAL A 229 4.61 -0.22 7.26
CA VAL A 229 4.33 0.94 8.11
C VAL A 229 2.98 0.78 8.81
N THR A 230 2.94 1.00 10.12
CA THR A 230 1.69 1.02 10.90
C THR A 230 0.89 2.27 10.57
N VAL A 231 -0.32 2.08 10.06
CA VAL A 231 -1.26 3.14 9.67
C VAL A 231 -2.44 3.26 10.63
N LYS A 232 -2.68 2.21 11.42
CA LYS A 232 -3.70 2.19 12.48
C LYS A 232 -3.31 1.20 13.56
N SER A 233 -3.49 1.57 14.81
CA SER A 233 -3.22 0.70 15.95
C SER A 233 -4.27 0.85 17.05
N GLY A 234 -4.32 -0.09 17.97
CA GLY A 234 -5.23 -0.07 19.09
C GLY A 234 -5.09 -1.30 19.96
N ASN A 235 -5.99 -1.40 20.94
CA ASN A 235 -6.07 -2.52 21.85
C ASN A 235 -7.47 -3.12 21.77
N VAL A 236 -7.59 -4.41 21.42
CA VAL A 236 -8.85 -5.04 21.05
C VAL A 236 -8.98 -6.43 21.67
N LYS A 237 -10.22 -6.85 21.91
CA LYS A 237 -10.57 -8.23 22.21
C LYS A 237 -11.46 -8.77 21.10
N PHE A 238 -10.97 -9.77 20.39
CA PHE A 238 -11.78 -10.49 19.41
C PHE A 238 -12.61 -11.55 20.14
N VAL A 239 -13.90 -11.44 20.02
CA VAL A 239 -14.84 -12.36 20.64
C VAL A 239 -15.37 -13.34 19.60
N ARG A 240 -15.42 -14.61 19.94
CA ARG A 240 -15.98 -15.66 19.06
C ARG A 240 -17.35 -15.26 18.52
N ASN A 241 -17.56 -15.52 17.22
CA ASN A 241 -18.85 -15.27 16.55
C ASN A 241 -19.30 -13.79 16.61
N THR A 242 -18.35 -12.84 16.62
CA THR A 242 -18.64 -11.41 16.58
C THR A 242 -17.88 -10.70 15.46
N ILE A 243 -18.38 -9.55 15.07
CA ILE A 243 -17.72 -8.64 14.10
C ILE A 243 -17.12 -7.48 14.86
N ALA A 244 -15.80 -7.35 14.84
CA ALA A 244 -15.08 -6.16 15.27
C ALA A 244 -15.02 -5.15 14.10
N ASP A 245 -15.49 -3.92 14.31
CA ASP A 245 -15.50 -2.90 13.26
C ASP A 245 -14.24 -2.03 13.35
N ALA A 246 -13.26 -2.29 12.49
CA ALA A 246 -12.08 -1.46 12.34
C ALA A 246 -12.38 -0.14 11.62
N LYS A 247 -13.60 0.04 11.12
CA LYS A 247 -14.05 1.25 10.41
C LYS A 247 -13.22 1.52 9.16
N SER A 248 -13.06 2.81 8.83
CA SER A 248 -12.26 3.23 7.69
C SER A 248 -10.77 3.24 8.04
N ILE A 249 -9.97 2.65 7.17
CA ILE A 249 -8.50 2.65 7.21
C ILE A 249 -8.04 3.70 6.20
N GLU A 250 -7.45 4.77 6.70
CA GLU A 250 -6.86 5.82 5.85
C GLU A 250 -5.35 5.61 5.80
N VAL A 251 -4.83 5.33 4.61
CA VAL A 251 -3.38 5.34 4.34
C VAL A 251 -3.00 6.73 3.89
N LYS A 252 -2.12 7.39 4.62
CA LYS A 252 -1.64 8.73 4.29
C LYS A 252 -0.30 8.60 3.60
N TYR A 253 -0.14 9.33 2.50
CA TYR A 253 1.13 9.48 1.81
C TYR A 253 1.63 10.91 1.91
N THR A 254 2.94 11.05 2.01
CA THR A 254 3.66 12.31 1.77
C THR A 254 4.61 12.10 0.61
N TYR A 255 4.93 13.19 -0.09
CA TYR A 255 5.69 13.12 -1.32
C TYR A 255 6.85 14.11 -1.29
N MET A 256 7.92 13.78 -2.01
CA MET A 256 9.07 14.66 -2.20
C MET A 256 9.54 14.58 -3.64
N ARG A 257 9.77 15.76 -4.25
CA ARG A 257 10.50 15.86 -5.52
C ARG A 257 11.90 16.38 -5.23
N PRO A 258 12.95 15.58 -5.44
CA PRO A 258 14.33 16.02 -5.30
C PRO A 258 14.68 17.05 -6.38
N SER A 259 15.60 17.96 -6.06
CA SER A 259 16.23 18.79 -7.08
C SER A 259 17.19 17.96 -7.93
N LEU A 260 17.58 18.47 -9.12
CA LEU A 260 18.57 17.82 -9.96
C LEU A 260 19.91 17.61 -9.26
N VAL A 261 20.26 18.51 -8.35
CA VAL A 261 21.46 18.40 -7.49
C VAL A 261 21.35 17.19 -6.55
N TRP A 262 20.19 16.97 -5.98
CA TRP A 262 19.97 15.82 -5.10
C TRP A 262 20.02 14.49 -5.83
N ASN A 263 19.76 14.47 -7.13
CA ASN A 263 19.82 13.25 -7.97
C ASN A 263 21.25 12.87 -8.41
N ILE A 264 22.27 13.68 -8.12
CA ILE A 264 23.67 13.33 -8.43
C ILE A 264 24.05 12.04 -7.71
N ALA A 265 24.73 11.14 -8.42
CA ALA A 265 25.17 9.82 -7.92
C ALA A 265 24.01 8.82 -7.63
N ASN A 266 22.84 9.01 -8.26
CA ASN A 266 21.70 8.09 -8.18
C ASN A 266 21.39 7.65 -6.73
N PRO A 267 21.07 8.57 -5.82
CA PRO A 267 20.77 8.23 -4.43
C PRO A 267 19.46 7.44 -4.33
N ARG A 268 19.26 6.77 -3.20
CA ARG A 268 17.93 6.44 -2.72
C ARG A 268 17.43 7.54 -1.80
N TYR A 269 16.14 7.53 -1.49
CA TYR A 269 15.53 8.50 -0.59
C TYR A 269 14.81 7.78 0.56
N ALA A 270 14.80 8.42 1.72
CA ALA A 270 14.05 7.98 2.89
C ALA A 270 13.42 9.18 3.60
N ALA A 271 12.30 8.93 4.24
CA ALA A 271 11.62 9.88 5.11
C ALA A 271 11.84 9.47 6.58
N TYR A 272 12.34 10.40 7.38
CA TYR A 272 12.41 10.25 8.83
C TYR A 272 11.20 10.95 9.43
N PHE A 273 10.23 10.15 9.89
CA PHE A 273 9.04 10.66 10.58
C PHE A 273 9.29 10.68 12.08
N PHE A 274 8.78 11.71 12.77
CA PHE A 274 8.97 11.82 14.20
C PHE A 274 7.88 12.65 14.90
N LEU A 275 7.71 12.39 16.18
CA LEU A 275 6.96 13.19 17.12
C LEU A 275 7.95 14.00 17.97
N ASP A 276 8.95 13.28 18.52
CA ASP A 276 10.07 13.79 19.31
C ASP A 276 11.31 12.89 19.11
N ASP A 277 12.36 13.10 19.86
CA ASP A 277 13.63 12.37 19.72
C ASP A 277 13.55 10.87 20.04
N ASN A 278 12.50 10.43 20.75
CA ASN A 278 12.33 9.05 21.18
C ASN A 278 11.26 8.30 20.36
N ILE A 279 10.36 9.04 19.70
CA ILE A 279 9.22 8.46 18.95
C ILE A 279 9.40 8.85 17.48
N TYR A 280 10.01 7.95 16.73
CA TYR A 280 10.32 8.17 15.32
C TYR A 280 10.27 6.88 14.50
N ARG A 281 10.24 7.03 13.17
CA ARG A 281 10.35 5.94 12.21
C ARG A 281 10.99 6.40 10.90
N TRP A 282 11.93 5.58 10.40
CA TRP A 282 12.43 5.68 9.04
C TRP A 282 11.51 4.89 8.09
N VAL A 283 11.23 5.46 6.93
CA VAL A 283 10.47 4.83 5.84
C VAL A 283 11.22 5.11 4.54
N ASP A 284 11.46 4.07 3.74
CA ASP A 284 12.00 4.24 2.40
C ASP A 284 10.99 4.96 1.51
N MET A 285 11.48 5.68 0.51
CA MET A 285 10.65 6.40 -0.44
C MET A 285 10.84 5.82 -1.83
N ASP A 286 9.74 5.57 -2.51
CA ASP A 286 9.71 4.98 -3.85
C ASP A 286 9.09 5.94 -4.88
N ASP A 287 9.57 5.84 -6.13
CA ASP A 287 9.03 6.52 -7.32
C ASP A 287 8.46 5.46 -8.26
N ASP A 288 7.28 4.94 -7.90
CA ASP A 288 6.67 3.76 -8.54
C ASP A 288 6.28 4.01 -10.01
N ASP A 289 5.94 5.24 -10.36
CA ASP A 289 5.50 5.64 -11.71
C ASP A 289 6.59 6.35 -12.52
N ASN A 290 7.80 6.50 -11.96
CA ASN A 290 8.97 7.12 -12.58
C ASN A 290 8.73 8.57 -13.04
N ASP A 291 7.92 9.32 -12.32
CA ASP A 291 7.64 10.73 -12.61
C ASP A 291 8.61 11.70 -11.91
N GLY A 292 9.49 11.18 -11.09
CA GLY A 292 10.49 11.91 -10.32
C GLY A 292 9.95 12.47 -9.00
N VAL A 293 8.77 12.00 -8.56
CA VAL A 293 8.18 12.32 -7.26
C VAL A 293 8.16 11.06 -6.41
N TYR A 294 8.92 11.06 -5.34
CA TYR A 294 9.03 9.95 -4.40
C TYR A 294 7.94 10.03 -3.35
N ARG A 295 7.38 8.90 -2.96
CA ARG A 295 6.36 8.80 -1.90
C ARG A 295 6.81 7.96 -0.72
N ALA A 296 6.24 8.22 0.44
CA ALA A 296 6.32 7.37 1.62
C ALA A 296 4.98 7.29 2.33
N VAL A 297 4.67 6.13 2.92
CA VAL A 297 3.54 5.98 3.84
C VAL A 297 3.84 6.74 5.13
N VAL A 298 2.90 7.53 5.58
CA VAL A 298 3.01 8.30 6.84
C VAL A 298 2.62 7.39 8.01
N PRO A 299 3.53 7.12 8.97
CA PRO A 299 3.21 6.34 10.15
C PRO A 299 2.16 7.03 11.04
N GLU A 300 1.31 6.23 11.69
CA GLU A 300 0.34 6.73 12.64
C GLU A 300 1.01 7.55 13.76
N GLY A 301 0.45 8.72 14.07
CA GLY A 301 0.90 9.56 15.19
C GLY A 301 2.17 10.36 14.96
N LEU A 302 2.82 10.31 13.80
CA LEU A 302 4.05 11.03 13.49
C LEU A 302 3.79 12.23 12.56
N PRO A 303 3.63 13.46 13.12
CA PRO A 303 3.22 14.63 12.34
C PRO A 303 4.36 15.36 11.63
N LYS A 304 5.62 15.03 11.92
CA LYS A 304 6.79 15.70 11.36
C LYS A 304 7.58 14.77 10.46
N VAL A 305 8.28 15.33 9.48
CA VAL A 305 9.12 14.60 8.54
C VAL A 305 10.37 15.37 8.17
N ILE A 306 11.47 14.65 7.99
CA ILE A 306 12.68 15.08 7.31
C ILE A 306 12.88 14.17 6.11
N PHE A 307 12.98 14.72 4.91
CA PHE A 307 13.35 13.95 3.74
C PHE A 307 14.87 13.86 3.63
N CYS A 308 15.37 12.67 3.40
CA CYS A 308 16.80 12.37 3.41
C CYS A 308 17.24 11.78 2.07
N ARG A 309 18.39 12.30 1.59
CA ARG A 309 19.12 11.73 0.46
C ARG A 309 20.10 10.70 1.00
N MET A 310 19.93 9.43 0.61
CA MET A 310 20.62 8.29 1.20
C MET A 310 21.65 7.70 0.24
N ASN A 311 22.66 7.05 0.80
CA ASN A 311 23.63 6.28 0.04
C ASN A 311 22.98 5.06 -0.64
N PRO A 312 23.02 4.94 -1.98
CA PRO A 312 22.39 3.83 -2.69
C PRO A 312 23.12 2.49 -2.47
N SER A 313 24.36 2.51 -2.00
CA SER A 313 25.15 1.29 -1.71
C SER A 313 24.84 0.68 -0.34
N ASN A 314 23.94 1.29 0.43
CA ASN A 314 23.57 0.82 1.75
C ASN A 314 22.06 0.98 1.96
N SER A 315 21.40 -0.08 2.46
CA SER A 315 19.96 -0.07 2.77
C SER A 315 19.62 0.45 4.16
N THR A 316 20.62 0.70 5.02
CA THR A 316 20.39 1.19 6.38
C THR A 316 19.93 2.66 6.36
N ASN A 317 18.87 2.94 7.09
CA ASN A 317 18.37 4.29 7.35
C ASN A 317 18.79 4.72 8.75
N ASP A 318 19.76 5.60 8.83
CA ASP A 318 20.21 6.25 10.07
C ASP A 318 20.92 7.58 9.76
N TRP A 319 21.37 8.28 10.79
CA TRP A 319 22.04 9.56 10.69
C TRP A 319 23.56 9.48 10.45
N ASP A 320 24.14 8.27 10.29
CA ASP A 320 25.55 8.12 9.93
C ASP A 320 25.79 8.71 8.52
N LYS A 321 26.80 9.57 8.38
CA LYS A 321 27.17 10.17 7.08
C LYS A 321 27.55 9.16 5.99
N LYS A 322 27.84 7.91 6.36
CA LYS A 322 28.02 6.81 5.40
C LYS A 322 26.70 6.41 4.75
N ASN A 323 25.57 6.61 5.43
CA ASN A 323 24.25 6.19 5.03
C ASN A 323 23.41 7.39 4.56
N MET A 324 23.40 8.49 5.30
CA MET A 324 22.65 9.70 4.99
C MET A 324 23.60 10.80 4.52
N TRP A 325 23.40 11.29 3.29
CA TRP A 325 24.27 12.29 2.68
C TRP A 325 23.78 13.73 2.91
N ASN A 326 22.48 13.96 2.76
CA ASN A 326 21.83 15.26 2.87
C ASN A 326 20.41 15.11 3.41
N GLN A 327 19.85 16.16 3.96
CA GLN A 327 18.50 16.19 4.51
C GLN A 327 17.80 17.53 4.25
N THR A 328 16.48 17.55 4.38
CA THR A 328 15.70 18.78 4.49
C THR A 328 15.77 19.32 5.92
N VAL A 329 15.21 20.50 6.15
CA VAL A 329 14.82 20.95 7.49
C VAL A 329 13.66 20.11 8.02
N ASP A 330 13.34 20.28 9.31
CA ASP A 330 12.14 19.71 9.92
C ASP A 330 10.88 20.28 9.26
N LEU A 331 10.00 19.42 8.81
CA LEU A 331 8.77 19.79 8.13
C LEU A 331 7.57 19.20 8.86
N ASN A 332 6.42 19.88 8.81
CA ASN A 332 5.15 19.24 9.12
C ASN A 332 4.71 18.41 7.91
N VAL A 333 4.17 17.22 8.16
CA VAL A 333 3.61 16.39 7.11
C VAL A 333 2.42 17.10 6.48
N ASN A 334 2.47 17.30 5.16
CA ASN A 334 1.37 17.81 4.37
C ASN A 334 0.80 16.67 3.52
N LYS A 335 -0.40 16.21 3.92
CA LYS A 335 -1.08 15.10 3.25
C LYS A 335 -1.43 15.47 1.80
N GLY A 336 -1.08 14.58 0.86
CA GLY A 336 -1.42 14.74 -0.56
C GLY A 336 -0.66 15.86 -1.27
N GLN A 337 0.36 16.45 -0.63
CA GLN A 337 1.25 17.43 -1.23
C GLN A 337 2.67 16.88 -1.35
N ALA A 338 3.41 17.38 -2.34
CA ALA A 338 4.82 17.06 -2.56
C ALA A 338 5.71 18.23 -2.14
N TYR A 339 6.73 17.94 -1.36
CA TYR A 339 7.79 18.91 -1.05
C TYR A 339 8.81 18.95 -2.17
N ILE A 340 8.88 20.07 -2.88
CA ILE A 340 9.89 20.26 -3.92
C ILE A 340 11.12 20.87 -3.26
N VAL A 341 12.22 20.12 -3.29
CA VAL A 341 13.53 20.60 -2.79
C VAL A 341 14.02 21.72 -3.69
N LYS A 342 14.40 22.86 -3.07
CA LYS A 342 14.88 24.03 -3.79
C LYS A 342 16.14 23.69 -4.61
N PRO A 343 16.21 24.08 -5.90
CA PRO A 343 17.43 23.94 -6.69
C PRO A 343 18.66 24.57 -6.05
N LEU A 344 19.83 24.07 -6.39
CA LEU A 344 21.14 24.54 -5.90
C LEU A 344 21.35 24.40 -4.39
N THR A 345 20.50 23.67 -3.70
CA THR A 345 20.62 23.45 -2.25
C THR A 345 21.04 22.00 -1.95
N TRP A 346 22.14 21.83 -1.20
CA TRP A 346 22.65 20.50 -0.83
C TRP A 346 22.06 19.98 0.49
N ASP A 347 22.31 20.69 1.57
CA ASP A 347 21.96 20.25 2.91
C ASP A 347 20.98 21.22 3.57
N LYS A 348 20.16 20.70 4.47
CA LYS A 348 19.05 21.41 5.12
C LYS A 348 18.15 22.08 4.06
N GLY A 349 17.88 21.34 3.00
CA GLY A 349 17.27 21.79 1.77
C GLY A 349 15.98 22.54 2.02
N ALA A 350 16.04 23.86 1.88
CA ALA A 350 14.82 24.65 1.76
C ALA A 350 14.02 24.17 0.55
N GLY A 351 12.72 24.31 0.61
CA GLY A 351 11.80 23.92 -0.46
C GLY A 351 10.42 24.45 -0.16
N THR A 352 9.46 23.98 -0.91
CA THR A 352 8.07 24.43 -0.77
C THR A 352 7.12 23.27 -1.07
N TRP A 353 6.00 23.22 -0.36
CA TRP A 353 4.92 22.29 -0.62
C TRP A 353 4.06 22.74 -1.80
N TYR A 354 3.77 21.81 -2.71
CA TYR A 354 2.94 22.02 -3.89
C TYR A 354 1.92 20.88 -4.02
N SER A 355 0.89 21.08 -4.84
CA SER A 355 0.02 19.96 -5.24
C SER A 355 0.84 18.89 -5.95
N LEU A 356 0.40 17.63 -5.83
CA LEU A 356 1.08 16.50 -6.47
C LEU A 356 1.18 16.69 -8.00
N ASP A 357 0.10 17.15 -8.64
CA ASP A 357 0.08 17.40 -10.10
C ASP A 357 1.14 18.42 -10.53
N LEU A 358 1.29 19.51 -9.77
CA LEU A 358 2.33 20.50 -10.04
C LEU A 358 3.72 19.91 -9.85
N ALA A 359 3.92 19.10 -8.81
CA ALA A 359 5.20 18.46 -8.54
C ALA A 359 5.60 17.51 -9.69
N LYS A 360 4.67 16.71 -10.22
CA LYS A 360 4.91 15.82 -11.36
C LYS A 360 5.36 16.55 -12.61
N THR A 361 4.85 17.74 -12.84
CA THR A 361 5.18 18.57 -14.03
C THR A 361 6.24 19.62 -13.77
N TYR A 362 6.69 19.78 -12.53
CA TYR A 362 7.65 20.82 -12.13
C TYR A 362 8.94 20.75 -12.95
N ARG A 363 9.44 21.93 -13.33
CA ARG A 363 10.74 22.09 -13.99
C ARG A 363 11.55 23.15 -13.25
N GLU A 364 12.78 22.81 -12.91
CA GLU A 364 13.68 23.76 -12.28
C GLU A 364 13.98 24.94 -13.23
N ASN A 365 13.88 26.16 -12.71
CA ASN A 365 14.28 27.35 -13.43
C ASN A 365 15.77 27.64 -13.21
N VAL A 366 16.60 26.63 -13.48
CA VAL A 366 18.06 26.66 -13.29
C VAL A 366 18.73 26.09 -14.52
N VAL A 367 19.91 26.62 -14.87
CA VAL A 367 20.82 26.01 -15.83
C VAL A 367 22.13 25.65 -15.14
N TYR A 368 22.67 24.49 -15.51
CA TYR A 368 23.93 23.96 -14.99
C TYR A 368 25.00 23.90 -16.08
N LEU A 369 26.24 24.11 -15.69
CA LEU A 369 27.42 23.92 -16.49
C LEU A 369 28.28 22.82 -15.89
N LYS A 370 28.72 21.87 -16.71
CA LYS A 370 29.80 20.92 -16.41
C LYS A 370 31.03 21.34 -17.20
N PRO A 371 31.93 22.16 -16.60
CA PRO A 371 33.16 22.56 -17.29
C PRO A 371 34.09 21.35 -17.48
N ASN A 372 34.84 21.34 -18.56
CA ASN A 372 35.89 20.33 -18.78
C ASN A 372 37.13 20.62 -17.90
N SER A 373 38.14 19.73 -17.93
CA SER A 373 39.36 19.87 -17.15
C SER A 373 40.14 21.16 -17.44
N ASN A 374 40.15 21.62 -18.69
CA ASN A 374 40.82 22.86 -19.06
C ASN A 374 40.14 24.10 -18.47
N TRP A 375 38.81 24.13 -18.53
CA TRP A 375 38.04 25.23 -17.98
C TRP A 375 38.17 25.37 -16.45
N LYS A 376 38.44 24.27 -15.75
CA LYS A 376 38.67 24.26 -14.30
C LYS A 376 40.07 24.80 -13.87
N GLN A 377 41.01 24.98 -14.81
CA GLN A 377 42.34 25.45 -14.46
C GLN A 377 42.34 26.90 -13.99
N SER A 378 43.43 27.29 -13.28
CA SER A 378 43.71 28.65 -12.84
C SER A 378 42.62 29.28 -11.94
N ASN A 379 41.92 28.45 -11.15
CA ASN A 379 40.84 28.88 -10.26
C ASN A 379 39.77 29.74 -10.95
N ALA A 380 39.50 29.46 -12.21
CA ALA A 380 38.48 30.16 -12.98
C ALA A 380 37.11 30.05 -12.31
N TRP A 381 36.34 31.10 -12.43
CA TRP A 381 34.90 31.06 -12.11
C TRP A 381 34.07 31.11 -13.39
N PHE A 382 32.76 30.91 -13.29
CA PHE A 382 31.91 30.74 -14.47
C PHE A 382 30.71 31.68 -14.44
N ALA A 383 30.28 32.07 -15.64
CA ALA A 383 29.07 32.84 -15.84
C ALA A 383 28.26 32.33 -17.04
N ALA A 384 27.00 32.62 -17.03
CA ALA A 384 26.11 32.45 -18.19
C ALA A 384 25.69 33.83 -18.69
N TYR A 385 25.71 34.03 -20.02
CA TYR A 385 25.27 35.25 -20.67
C TYR A 385 24.09 34.95 -21.59
N LEU A 386 22.95 35.52 -21.24
CA LEU A 386 21.72 35.40 -22.01
C LEU A 386 21.65 36.56 -23.03
N CYS A 387 21.27 36.28 -24.29
CA CYS A 387 21.26 37.29 -25.33
C CYS A 387 20.31 36.98 -26.49
N ASN A 388 20.29 37.89 -27.47
CA ASN A 388 19.62 37.78 -28.77
C ASN A 388 18.10 37.61 -28.72
N GLY A 389 17.46 37.96 -27.61
CA GLY A 389 16.01 37.91 -27.41
C GLY A 389 15.38 39.29 -27.26
N SER A 390 14.08 39.33 -27.00
CA SER A 390 13.30 40.56 -26.80
C SER A 390 13.64 41.33 -25.55
N LYS A 391 14.23 40.67 -24.54
CA LYS A 391 14.62 41.27 -23.23
C LYS A 391 16.07 41.77 -23.16
N GLY A 392 16.78 41.76 -24.30
CA GLY A 392 18.15 42.22 -24.37
C GLY A 392 19.16 41.21 -23.87
N THR A 393 20.08 41.62 -22.99
CA THR A 393 21.17 40.79 -22.48
C THR A 393 21.20 40.73 -20.97
N LYS A 394 21.64 39.59 -20.42
CA LYS A 394 21.77 39.42 -18.99
C LYS A 394 22.96 38.53 -18.60
N TRP A 395 23.83 39.02 -17.74
CA TRP A 395 24.88 38.23 -17.14
C TRP A 395 24.40 37.56 -15.86
N LEU A 396 24.76 36.29 -15.65
CA LEU A 396 24.40 35.49 -14.50
C LEU A 396 25.68 34.81 -13.97
N LYS A 397 26.08 35.10 -12.73
CA LYS A 397 27.20 34.42 -12.07
C LYS A 397 26.76 33.03 -11.66
N MET A 398 27.56 32.03 -12.00
CA MET A 398 27.29 30.63 -11.62
C MET A 398 27.99 30.27 -10.32
N GLU A 399 27.30 29.58 -9.44
CA GLU A 399 27.85 29.11 -8.18
C GLU A 399 28.21 27.62 -8.28
N SER A 400 29.25 27.20 -7.57
CA SER A 400 29.67 25.80 -7.53
C SER A 400 28.60 24.98 -6.79
N VAL A 401 28.21 23.86 -7.37
CA VAL A 401 27.33 22.87 -6.75
C VAL A 401 28.15 21.87 -5.94
N ASP A 402 29.13 21.21 -6.55
CA ASP A 402 29.96 20.17 -5.95
C ASP A 402 31.41 20.16 -6.48
N GLY A 403 31.84 21.25 -7.11
CA GLY A 403 33.12 21.33 -7.82
C GLY A 403 33.12 20.65 -9.20
N THR A 404 32.12 19.87 -9.54
CA THR A 404 31.92 19.28 -10.86
C THR A 404 30.93 20.06 -11.69
N PHE A 405 29.83 20.47 -11.06
CA PHE A 405 28.77 21.27 -11.69
C PHE A 405 28.73 22.66 -11.07
N TYR A 406 28.35 23.61 -11.91
CA TYR A 406 28.08 24.99 -11.53
C TYR A 406 26.68 25.34 -12.01
N GLY A 407 25.91 26.04 -11.21
CA GLY A 407 24.52 26.34 -11.52
C GLY A 407 24.15 27.79 -11.28
N VAL A 408 23.09 28.25 -11.95
CA VAL A 408 22.52 29.58 -11.74
C VAL A 408 21.02 29.56 -12.01
N GLU A 409 20.25 30.27 -11.18
CA GLU A 409 18.84 30.53 -11.43
C GLU A 409 18.67 31.43 -12.65
N LEU A 410 17.77 31.02 -13.54
CA LEU A 410 17.40 31.81 -14.71
C LEU A 410 16.41 32.91 -14.30
N PRO A 411 16.29 34.01 -15.08
CA PRO A 411 15.26 35.01 -14.82
C PRO A 411 13.86 34.39 -14.72
N SER A 412 12.98 34.99 -13.94
CA SER A 412 11.59 34.50 -13.78
C SER A 412 10.78 34.54 -15.08
N ASP A 413 11.19 35.39 -16.02
CA ASP A 413 10.62 35.55 -17.37
C ASP A 413 11.42 34.82 -18.44
N PHE A 414 12.25 33.85 -18.06
CA PHE A 414 13.07 33.09 -19.00
C PHE A 414 12.21 32.21 -19.92
N ASP A 415 12.32 32.51 -21.21
CA ASP A 415 11.84 31.68 -22.32
C ASP A 415 12.71 31.93 -23.58
N ALA A 416 12.52 31.09 -24.61
CA ALA A 416 13.33 31.21 -25.86
C ALA A 416 12.97 32.42 -26.73
N THR A 417 11.89 33.15 -26.43
CA THR A 417 11.54 34.42 -27.07
C THR A 417 12.24 35.57 -26.38
N ASN A 418 12.23 35.55 -25.05
CA ASN A 418 12.87 36.58 -24.23
C ASN A 418 14.40 36.54 -24.33
N TYR A 419 14.97 35.31 -24.42
CA TYR A 419 16.41 35.08 -24.57
C TYR A 419 16.61 33.92 -25.57
N LYS A 420 17.07 34.23 -26.78
CA LYS A 420 17.24 33.21 -27.83
C LYS A 420 18.47 32.33 -27.60
N ASN A 421 19.53 32.93 -27.03
CA ASN A 421 20.81 32.27 -26.87
C ASN A 421 21.34 32.41 -25.45
N ILE A 422 22.12 31.40 -25.03
CA ILE A 422 22.96 31.40 -23.85
C ILE A 422 24.40 31.11 -24.25
N ILE A 423 25.34 31.85 -23.63
CA ILE A 423 26.79 31.64 -23.78
C ILE A 423 27.32 31.32 -22.38
N PHE A 424 28.00 30.19 -22.22
CA PHE A 424 28.75 29.91 -21.00
C PHE A 424 30.14 30.53 -21.12
N VAL A 425 30.60 31.16 -20.05
CA VAL A 425 31.83 31.95 -20.05
C VAL A 425 32.73 31.51 -18.88
N ARG A 426 33.98 31.21 -19.22
CA ARG A 426 35.07 30.98 -18.25
C ARG A 426 35.71 32.32 -17.94
N MET A 427 35.66 32.70 -16.70
CA MET A 427 36.04 34.02 -16.22
C MET A 427 37.42 34.00 -15.54
N ASP A 428 38.12 35.14 -15.65
CA ASP A 428 39.42 35.38 -15.03
C ASP A 428 39.31 35.39 -13.49
N SER A 429 40.08 34.54 -12.82
CA SER A 429 40.11 34.46 -11.36
C SER A 429 40.59 35.74 -10.66
N GLY A 430 41.37 36.60 -11.34
CA GLY A 430 41.82 37.90 -10.83
C GLY A 430 40.79 39.02 -10.99
N LYS A 431 39.64 38.75 -11.59
CA LYS A 431 38.57 39.73 -11.85
C LYS A 431 37.23 39.25 -11.28
N THR A 432 36.36 40.22 -10.99
CA THR A 432 35.03 39.97 -10.41
C THR A 432 33.88 40.51 -11.25
N ALA A 433 34.19 41.33 -12.27
CA ALA A 433 33.18 41.94 -13.12
C ALA A 433 32.52 40.91 -14.06
N LEU A 434 31.22 41.01 -14.22
CA LEU A 434 30.44 40.27 -15.20
C LEU A 434 30.40 41.01 -16.51
N ASP A 435 31.52 40.99 -17.23
CA ASP A 435 31.71 41.65 -18.52
C ASP A 435 32.67 40.87 -19.43
N TRP A 436 32.71 41.24 -20.68
CA TRP A 436 33.55 40.61 -21.67
C TRP A 436 35.06 40.86 -21.46
N GLY A 437 35.43 41.92 -20.72
CA GLY A 437 36.82 42.22 -20.36
C GLY A 437 37.40 41.29 -19.30
N SER A 438 36.53 40.57 -18.60
CA SER A 438 36.89 39.59 -17.56
C SER A 438 36.89 38.15 -18.06
N LYS A 439 36.65 37.94 -19.34
CA LYS A 439 36.56 36.60 -19.97
C LYS A 439 37.95 36.06 -20.31
N TRP A 440 38.13 34.74 -20.07
CA TRP A 440 39.20 33.95 -20.66
C TRP A 440 38.72 33.15 -21.88
N ASN A 441 37.65 32.37 -21.74
CA ASN A 441 37.10 31.50 -22.80
C ASN A 441 35.58 31.54 -22.79
N GLN A 442 34.95 31.05 -23.87
CA GLN A 442 33.50 30.98 -23.94
C GLN A 442 33.01 29.81 -24.81
N SER A 443 31.74 29.44 -24.66
CA SER A 443 31.01 28.68 -25.66
C SER A 443 30.58 29.58 -26.83
N GLY A 444 30.08 28.99 -27.90
CA GLY A 444 29.31 29.71 -28.93
C GLY A 444 27.91 30.09 -28.40
N ASP A 445 27.15 30.70 -29.30
CA ASP A 445 25.73 31.02 -29.06
C ASP A 445 24.91 29.73 -29.07
N LEU A 446 24.54 29.26 -27.89
CA LEU A 446 23.76 28.04 -27.70
C LEU A 446 22.28 28.38 -27.60
N ALA A 447 21.44 27.69 -28.40
CA ALA A 447 20.02 28.00 -28.47
C ALA A 447 19.30 27.67 -27.16
N CYS A 448 18.60 28.62 -26.55
CA CYS A 448 17.79 28.46 -25.35
C CYS A 448 16.61 27.51 -25.55
N THR A 449 16.21 27.22 -26.78
CA THR A 449 15.20 26.18 -27.09
C THR A 449 15.60 24.80 -26.56
N LYS A 450 16.88 24.53 -26.36
CA LYS A 450 17.35 23.29 -25.70
C LYS A 450 16.85 23.16 -24.28
N MET A 451 16.61 24.27 -23.60
CA MET A 451 16.13 24.31 -22.20
C MET A 451 14.62 24.47 -22.07
N THR A 452 13.96 25.05 -23.11
CA THR A 452 12.52 25.36 -23.08
C THR A 452 11.67 24.31 -23.76
N ASN A 453 12.22 23.56 -24.73
CA ASN A 453 11.51 22.52 -25.48
C ASN A 453 11.79 21.14 -24.89
N SER A 454 10.83 20.23 -24.98
CA SER A 454 11.03 18.84 -24.56
C SER A 454 12.03 18.10 -25.51
N PRO A 455 12.96 17.31 -24.96
CA PRO A 455 13.28 17.13 -23.54
C PRO A 455 13.95 18.39 -22.95
N TYR A 456 13.53 18.78 -21.75
CA TYR A 456 14.01 20.00 -21.07
C TYR A 456 15.43 19.79 -20.54
N ASN A 457 16.45 20.15 -21.34
CA ASN A 457 17.84 20.04 -20.91
C ASN A 457 18.19 21.12 -19.89
N ARG A 458 18.85 20.73 -18.83
CA ARG A 458 19.24 21.64 -17.75
C ARG A 458 20.74 21.71 -17.51
N CYS A 459 21.52 20.77 -18.05
CA CYS A 459 22.98 20.75 -17.91
C CYS A 459 23.65 20.81 -19.28
N CYS A 460 24.58 21.76 -19.43
CA CYS A 460 25.48 21.88 -20.55
C CYS A 460 26.87 21.42 -20.14
N ALA A 461 27.40 20.40 -20.78
CA ALA A 461 28.77 19.93 -20.58
C ALA A 461 29.67 20.42 -21.69
N ILE A 462 30.79 21.06 -21.34
CA ILE A 462 31.85 21.42 -22.26
C ILE A 462 32.63 20.15 -22.58
N ASN A 463 32.75 19.82 -23.87
CA ASN A 463 33.44 18.61 -24.26
C ASN A 463 34.96 18.70 -23.97
N ASN A 464 35.58 17.54 -23.73
CA ASN A 464 36.99 17.47 -23.34
C ASN A 464 37.92 18.13 -24.37
N GLY A 465 38.95 18.80 -23.85
CA GLY A 465 40.00 19.40 -24.62
C GLY A 465 39.67 20.74 -25.32
N GLN A 466 38.47 21.26 -25.14
CA GLN A 466 38.05 22.52 -25.74
C GLN A 466 38.33 23.71 -24.78
N TRP A 467 38.99 24.74 -25.27
CA TRP A 467 39.14 26.03 -24.61
C TRP A 467 38.03 27.01 -25.02
N ASP A 468 37.94 27.35 -26.30
CA ASP A 468 36.78 28.03 -26.86
C ASP A 468 35.97 27.00 -27.63
N CYS A 469 34.91 26.52 -27.03
CA CYS A 469 34.28 25.29 -27.48
C CYS A 469 33.24 25.50 -28.62
N GLY A 470 32.93 26.75 -28.96
CA GLY A 470 31.87 27.01 -29.92
C GLY A 470 30.58 26.28 -29.52
N SER A 471 30.00 25.54 -30.44
CA SER A 471 28.82 24.71 -30.17
C SER A 471 29.17 23.25 -29.81
N ASN A 472 30.45 22.94 -29.54
CA ASN A 472 30.89 21.59 -29.17
C ASN A 472 30.62 21.31 -27.71
N VAL A 473 29.36 21.14 -27.37
CA VAL A 473 28.83 20.90 -26.03
C VAL A 473 27.84 19.76 -26.07
N THR A 474 27.63 19.12 -24.90
CA THR A 474 26.60 18.12 -24.71
C THR A 474 25.54 18.61 -23.75
N TRP A 475 24.29 18.56 -24.17
CA TRP A 475 23.14 18.88 -23.32
C TRP A 475 22.52 17.63 -22.71
N THR A 476 22.21 17.69 -21.42
CA THR A 476 21.55 16.61 -20.68
C THR A 476 20.40 17.13 -19.84
N THR A 477 19.43 16.25 -19.57
CA THR A 477 18.29 16.53 -18.70
C THR A 477 18.62 16.35 -17.21
N THR A 478 19.74 15.71 -16.90
CA THR A 478 20.20 15.37 -15.54
C THR A 478 21.68 15.76 -15.35
N LEU A 479 22.11 15.85 -14.13
CA LEU A 479 23.53 16.10 -13.76
C LEU A 479 24.27 14.75 -13.71
N LYS A 480 25.04 14.45 -14.77
CA LYS A 480 25.82 13.21 -14.91
C LYS A 480 27.29 13.47 -15.26
#